data_d8c78fc6b084c72c952003fcb425c467
#
_entry.id   d8c78fc6b084c72c952003fcb425c467
#
_cell.length_a   1.000
_cell.length_b   1.000
_cell.length_c   1.000
_cell.angle_alpha   90.00
_cell.angle_beta   90.00
_cell.angle_gamma   90.00
#
_symmetry.space_group_name_H-M   'P 1'
#
loop_
_entity.id
_entity.type
_entity.pdbx_description
1 polymer ?
#
loop_
_entity_poly.entity_id
_entity_poly.type
_entity_poly.pdbx_seq_one_letter_code
_entity_poly.pdbx_strand_id
1 'polypeptide(L)'
;MLPMQVPAAVGRRELLRVGALSILGCAGGDAFGRRVATAATAGPPADGWQRQCIFILLQGGASHIDLWDPKPRAVAEIRGPFRPIATTVPGIELGELMERSATVADKLCIIRSMTHKFSNHIAGTYITLTGSNNQRDQDREAHSDDFPGPGAVLNALQTSPPGVPRSVSLPNWLSIPGPSNRMPGQYGGFLGAVHDPFIIEGDPNMSGYKPLALTPPEGMTNDRLGNRLELNRRLDGVARLLEKDTREQYDRLQQSAYDLVTDGRFRRALDLSEEPASVRDAYGRTKFGQSLLLARRLIEVGVQFVAHNAFNQEWDTHGGLLGRYQQIVPPMDRAFAALVADLADRGLLERTLVVNTGEFGRTPGINKDAGRDHWPNVYSTVLAGGGVRGGVVYGASDSKGGEPADRPVTPADVLATVYDRLGIAPKTELRDRLNRPIQLSDGTVLDVC
;
A
#
# COMPACT_ATOMS: atom_id res chain seq x y z
N MET A 1 -9.67 -4.88 46.69
CA MET A 1 -9.89 -3.56 46.10
C MET A 1 -8.54 -2.88 46.01
N LEU A 2 -7.93 -2.94 44.84
CA LEU A 2 -6.71 -2.19 44.49
C LEU A 2 -7.13 -0.94 43.68
N PRO A 3 -6.59 0.24 43.93
CA PRO A 3 -7.01 1.46 43.24
C PRO A 3 -6.50 1.45 41.81
N MET A 4 -7.40 1.75 40.86
CA MET A 4 -7.08 2.05 39.45
C MET A 4 -6.16 3.27 39.38
N GLN A 5 -4.96 3.09 38.86
CA GLN A 5 -4.10 4.20 38.52
C GLN A 5 -4.61 4.87 37.21
N VAL A 6 -4.96 6.12 37.32
CA VAL A 6 -5.25 7.01 36.18
C VAL A 6 -3.95 7.24 35.42
N PRO A 7 -3.90 7.09 34.08
CA PRO A 7 -2.69 7.38 33.30
C PRO A 7 -2.37 8.86 33.41
N ALA A 8 -1.11 9.15 33.71
CA ALA A 8 -0.59 10.52 33.80
C ALA A 8 -0.75 11.25 32.45
N ALA A 9 -1.15 12.51 32.53
CA ALA A 9 -1.27 13.41 31.39
C ALA A 9 0.05 13.45 30.61
N VAL A 10 -0.04 13.22 29.30
CA VAL A 10 1.09 13.29 28.37
C VAL A 10 1.75 14.66 28.49
N GLY A 11 2.99 14.69 28.93
CA GLY A 11 3.70 15.91 29.23
C GLY A 11 4.03 16.70 27.95
N ARG A 12 4.12 18.05 28.07
CA ARG A 12 4.48 18.98 26.98
C ARG A 12 5.74 18.58 26.22
N ARG A 13 6.64 17.80 26.82
CA ARG A 13 7.86 17.25 26.20
C ARG A 13 7.61 16.12 25.22
N GLU A 14 6.57 15.31 25.42
CA GLU A 14 6.24 14.19 24.53
C GLU A 14 5.49 14.65 23.29
N LEU A 15 4.65 15.68 23.41
CA LEU A 15 3.99 16.30 22.25
C LEU A 15 4.99 16.97 21.30
N LEU A 16 6.07 17.53 21.87
CA LEU A 16 7.20 18.05 21.08
C LEU A 16 8.08 16.94 20.49
N ARG A 17 8.11 15.75 21.11
CA ARG A 17 8.87 14.61 20.57
C ARG A 17 8.20 13.97 19.34
N VAL A 18 6.89 13.91 19.27
CA VAL A 18 6.17 13.35 18.10
C VAL A 18 6.30 14.26 16.88
N GLY A 19 6.27 15.61 17.07
CA GLY A 19 6.57 16.56 16.00
C GLY A 19 8.08 16.73 15.71
N ALA A 20 8.93 16.57 16.75
CA ALA A 20 10.37 16.78 16.64
C ALA A 20 11.15 15.51 16.23
N LEU A 21 10.62 14.30 16.42
CA LEU A 21 11.27 13.08 15.95
C LEU A 21 11.26 12.96 14.42
N SER A 22 10.28 13.55 13.74
CA SER A 22 10.35 13.73 12.29
C SER A 22 11.34 14.84 11.88
N ILE A 23 11.65 15.78 12.76
CA ILE A 23 12.51 16.97 12.51
C ILE A 23 13.96 16.73 12.96
N LEU A 24 14.18 16.01 14.06
CA LEU A 24 15.52 15.79 14.63
C LEU A 24 16.29 14.61 13.99
N GLY A 25 15.62 13.76 13.21
CA GLY A 25 16.31 12.78 12.34
C GLY A 25 17.10 13.46 11.22
N CYS A 26 16.86 14.75 10.94
CA CYS A 26 17.56 15.52 9.91
C CYS A 26 18.75 16.36 10.41
N ALA A 27 18.98 16.41 11.73
CA ALA A 27 20.02 17.29 12.30
C ALA A 27 21.41 16.64 12.47
N GLY A 28 21.61 15.46 11.97
CA GLY A 28 22.88 14.75 12.03
C GLY A 28 23.28 14.16 10.70
N GLY A 29 23.85 14.94 9.79
CA GLY A 29 24.49 14.41 8.60
C GLY A 29 24.06 15.09 7.30
N ASP A 30 24.98 15.86 6.74
CA ASP A 30 25.08 16.36 5.38
C ASP A 30 23.99 17.28 4.84
N ALA A 31 24.23 18.57 5.05
CA ALA A 31 23.63 19.70 4.34
C ALA A 31 24.00 19.67 2.84
N PHE A 32 23.26 18.90 2.04
CA PHE A 32 23.25 19.08 0.58
C PHE A 32 21.81 19.10 0.11
N GLY A 33 21.30 20.34 -0.12
CA GLY A 33 20.07 20.57 -0.85
C GLY A 33 20.16 19.95 -2.24
N ARG A 34 19.50 18.80 -2.41
CA ARG A 34 19.50 18.07 -3.68
C ARG A 34 18.24 18.39 -4.45
N ARG A 35 18.42 19.01 -5.59
CA ARG A 35 17.37 19.19 -6.58
C ARG A 35 16.93 17.80 -7.06
N VAL A 36 15.71 17.40 -6.74
CA VAL A 36 15.04 16.35 -7.49
C VAL A 36 14.95 16.87 -8.92
N ALA A 37 15.55 16.18 -9.88
CA ALA A 37 15.41 16.56 -11.27
C ALA A 37 13.91 16.55 -11.59
N THR A 38 13.38 17.68 -12.01
CA THR A 38 12.03 17.77 -12.56
C THR A 38 12.04 16.97 -13.86
N ALA A 39 11.76 15.67 -13.78
CA ALA A 39 11.36 14.94 -14.95
C ALA A 39 10.10 15.60 -15.50
N ALA A 40 9.99 15.66 -16.82
CA ALA A 40 8.76 16.10 -17.45
C ALA A 40 7.64 15.17 -16.95
N THR A 41 6.90 15.62 -15.95
CA THR A 41 5.67 14.96 -15.54
C THR A 41 4.76 15.02 -16.76
N ALA A 42 4.20 13.88 -17.17
CA ALA A 42 3.03 13.92 -18.02
C ALA A 42 2.07 14.91 -17.35
N GLY A 43 1.65 15.94 -18.06
CA GLY A 43 0.73 16.93 -17.50
C GLY A 43 -0.51 16.26 -16.92
N PRO A 44 -1.32 16.96 -16.11
CA PRO A 44 -2.55 16.39 -15.61
C PRO A 44 -3.32 15.81 -16.79
N PRO A 45 -4.00 14.66 -16.63
CA PRO A 45 -4.81 14.07 -17.69
C PRO A 45 -5.69 15.16 -18.32
N ALA A 46 -5.88 15.11 -19.63
CA ALA A 46 -6.65 16.11 -20.37
C ALA A 46 -8.09 16.29 -19.85
N ASP A 47 -8.59 15.32 -19.08
CA ASP A 47 -9.88 15.29 -18.43
C ASP A 47 -9.92 15.95 -17.04
N GLY A 48 -8.77 16.43 -16.52
CA GLY A 48 -8.66 17.07 -15.21
C GLY A 48 -8.80 16.12 -14.01
N TRP A 49 -8.93 14.80 -14.22
CA TRP A 49 -9.11 13.82 -13.15
C TRP A 49 -7.77 13.33 -12.60
N GLN A 50 -7.65 13.31 -11.27
CA GLN A 50 -6.49 12.70 -10.63
C GLN A 50 -6.59 11.18 -10.73
N ARG A 51 -5.57 10.53 -11.24
CA ARG A 51 -5.42 9.08 -11.25
C ARG A 51 -4.94 8.59 -9.89
N GLN A 52 -5.46 7.44 -9.47
CA GLN A 52 -5.30 6.95 -8.10
C GLN A 52 -4.95 5.46 -8.09
N CYS A 53 -4.39 4.98 -6.97
CA CYS A 53 -4.09 3.56 -6.78
C CYS A 53 -4.39 3.14 -5.34
N ILE A 54 -5.03 1.98 -5.18
CA ILE A 54 -5.11 1.23 -3.91
C ILE A 54 -4.27 -0.03 -4.09
N PHE A 55 -3.18 -0.15 -3.33
CA PHE A 55 -2.26 -1.27 -3.38
C PHE A 55 -2.45 -2.15 -2.14
N ILE A 56 -2.98 -3.36 -2.33
CA ILE A 56 -3.29 -4.32 -1.27
C ILE A 56 -2.22 -5.40 -1.28
N LEU A 57 -1.41 -5.45 -0.22
CA LEU A 57 -0.40 -6.47 -0.02
C LEU A 57 -0.89 -7.53 0.97
N LEU A 58 -1.05 -8.76 0.50
CA LEU A 58 -1.37 -9.94 1.31
C LEU A 58 -0.09 -10.53 1.88
N GLN A 59 0.46 -9.89 2.91
CA GLN A 59 1.75 -10.23 3.49
C GLN A 59 1.78 -11.66 4.04
N GLY A 60 2.80 -12.39 3.65
CA GLY A 60 2.97 -13.81 3.97
C GLY A 60 2.88 -14.71 2.74
N GLY A 61 2.64 -14.17 1.54
CA GLY A 61 2.64 -14.93 0.29
C GLY A 61 1.37 -15.79 0.11
N ALA A 62 0.29 -15.17 -0.35
CA ALA A 62 -0.96 -15.87 -0.60
C ALA A 62 -0.82 -16.95 -1.71
N SER A 63 -1.35 -18.15 -1.47
CA SER A 63 -1.28 -19.26 -2.44
C SER A 63 -2.10 -18.96 -3.69
N HIS A 64 -1.44 -18.86 -4.83
CA HIS A 64 -2.09 -18.66 -6.11
C HIS A 64 -3.00 -19.83 -6.49
N ILE A 65 -2.59 -21.08 -6.21
CA ILE A 65 -3.35 -22.29 -6.55
C ILE A 65 -4.68 -22.36 -5.78
N ASP A 66 -4.66 -21.96 -4.52
CA ASP A 66 -5.84 -22.07 -3.66
C ASP A 66 -6.80 -20.86 -3.82
N LEU A 67 -6.39 -19.80 -4.55
CA LEU A 67 -7.17 -18.57 -4.73
C LEU A 67 -7.45 -18.26 -6.21
N TRP A 68 -6.45 -17.74 -6.93
CA TRP A 68 -6.62 -17.09 -8.24
C TRP A 68 -6.34 -17.98 -9.44
N ASP A 69 -5.61 -19.11 -9.24
CA ASP A 69 -5.13 -19.99 -10.30
C ASP A 69 -5.33 -21.48 -9.96
N PRO A 70 -6.55 -21.93 -9.69
CA PRO A 70 -6.81 -23.33 -9.32
C PRO A 70 -6.36 -24.29 -10.41
N LYS A 71 -5.86 -25.47 -9.99
CA LYS A 71 -5.35 -26.53 -10.87
C LYS A 71 -6.24 -27.80 -10.75
N PRO A 72 -7.51 -27.76 -11.20
CA PRO A 72 -8.46 -28.86 -10.95
C PRO A 72 -8.06 -30.20 -11.56
N ARG A 73 -7.23 -30.17 -12.60
CA ARG A 73 -6.74 -31.37 -13.31
C ARG A 73 -5.44 -31.93 -12.73
N ALA A 74 -4.80 -31.20 -11.80
CA ALA A 74 -3.60 -31.69 -11.14
C ALA A 74 -3.94 -32.79 -10.12
N VAL A 75 -2.93 -33.56 -9.71
CA VAL A 75 -3.03 -34.53 -8.62
C VAL A 75 -3.44 -33.88 -7.31
N ALA A 76 -4.01 -34.63 -6.39
CA ALA A 76 -4.58 -34.09 -5.15
C ALA A 76 -3.57 -33.28 -4.32
N GLU A 77 -2.33 -33.72 -4.30
CA GLU A 77 -1.23 -33.07 -3.58
C GLU A 77 -0.89 -31.66 -4.12
N ILE A 78 -1.26 -31.38 -5.38
CA ILE A 78 -1.06 -30.07 -6.02
C ILE A 78 -2.33 -29.24 -5.94
N ARG A 79 -3.47 -29.78 -6.37
CA ARG A 79 -4.71 -28.99 -6.41
C ARG A 79 -5.20 -28.54 -5.03
N GLY A 80 -4.71 -29.19 -3.97
CA GLY A 80 -5.05 -28.84 -2.60
C GLY A 80 -6.47 -29.21 -2.16
N PRO A 81 -6.90 -28.71 -0.99
CA PRO A 81 -8.19 -29.05 -0.39
C PRO A 81 -9.37 -28.28 -1.00
N PHE A 82 -9.13 -27.19 -1.73
CA PHE A 82 -10.19 -26.31 -2.23
C PHE A 82 -10.58 -26.66 -3.67
N ARG A 83 -11.90 -26.58 -3.93
CA ARG A 83 -12.44 -26.80 -5.27
C ARG A 83 -12.45 -25.52 -6.09
N PRO A 84 -12.37 -25.58 -7.42
CA PRO A 84 -12.63 -24.42 -8.25
C PRO A 84 -14.12 -24.09 -8.27
N ILE A 85 -14.43 -22.80 -8.37
CA ILE A 85 -15.76 -22.27 -8.63
C ILE A 85 -15.78 -21.44 -9.92
N ALA A 86 -16.90 -21.48 -10.64
CA ALA A 86 -17.13 -20.63 -11.79
C ALA A 86 -17.29 -19.17 -11.37
N THR A 87 -16.92 -18.26 -12.28
CA THR A 87 -17.09 -16.82 -12.09
C THR A 87 -18.15 -16.26 -13.05
N THR A 88 -18.42 -14.97 -12.96
CA THR A 88 -19.25 -14.23 -13.94
C THR A 88 -18.66 -14.23 -15.35
N VAL A 89 -17.39 -14.62 -15.51
CA VAL A 89 -16.72 -14.69 -16.81
C VAL A 89 -16.51 -16.16 -17.19
N PRO A 90 -17.14 -16.65 -18.26
CA PRO A 90 -16.96 -18.03 -18.71
C PRO A 90 -15.49 -18.40 -18.95
N GLY A 91 -15.06 -19.54 -18.41
CA GLY A 91 -13.67 -20.01 -18.53
C GLY A 91 -12.69 -19.47 -17.48
N ILE A 92 -13.10 -18.54 -16.64
CA ILE A 92 -12.32 -18.12 -15.48
C ILE A 92 -12.87 -18.80 -14.23
N GLU A 93 -12.02 -19.57 -13.56
CA GLU A 93 -12.32 -20.23 -12.29
C GLU A 93 -11.43 -19.68 -11.19
N LEU A 94 -11.96 -19.61 -9.96
CA LEU A 94 -11.26 -19.23 -8.72
C LEU A 94 -11.38 -20.35 -7.68
N GLY A 95 -10.59 -20.27 -6.60
CA GLY A 95 -10.75 -21.17 -5.46
C GLY A 95 -12.10 -20.94 -4.75
N GLU A 96 -12.70 -22.01 -4.19
CA GLU A 96 -14.07 -21.99 -3.64
C GLU A 96 -14.31 -20.95 -2.54
N LEU A 97 -13.28 -20.52 -1.84
CA LEU A 97 -13.39 -19.47 -0.81
C LEU A 97 -13.46 -18.05 -1.39
N MET A 98 -13.37 -17.89 -2.73
CA MET A 98 -13.39 -16.63 -3.45
C MET A 98 -14.77 -16.32 -4.07
N GLU A 99 -15.84 -16.67 -3.37
CA GLU A 99 -17.23 -16.56 -3.87
C GLU A 99 -17.60 -15.13 -4.26
N ARG A 100 -17.15 -14.13 -3.51
CA ARG A 100 -17.47 -12.72 -3.76
C ARG A 100 -16.66 -12.15 -4.91
N SER A 101 -15.37 -12.43 -4.98
CA SER A 101 -14.53 -12.04 -6.11
C SER A 101 -15.01 -12.68 -7.42
N ALA A 102 -15.55 -13.91 -7.37
CA ALA A 102 -16.15 -14.55 -8.52
C ALA A 102 -17.31 -13.75 -9.13
N THR A 103 -18.05 -12.97 -8.32
CA THR A 103 -19.17 -12.12 -8.81
C THR A 103 -18.73 -10.83 -9.49
N VAL A 104 -17.49 -10.38 -9.30
CA VAL A 104 -16.92 -9.17 -9.91
C VAL A 104 -15.79 -9.50 -10.89
N ALA A 105 -15.65 -10.74 -11.28
CA ALA A 105 -14.58 -11.24 -12.17
C ALA A 105 -14.54 -10.49 -13.52
N ASP A 106 -15.68 -10.01 -14.00
CA ASP A 106 -15.79 -9.15 -15.19
C ASP A 106 -15.00 -7.82 -15.10
N LYS A 107 -14.62 -7.42 -13.90
CA LYS A 107 -13.84 -6.20 -13.63
C LYS A 107 -12.37 -6.49 -13.31
N LEU A 108 -11.98 -7.77 -13.24
CA LEU A 108 -10.66 -8.20 -12.83
C LEU A 108 -9.77 -8.58 -14.03
N CYS A 109 -8.52 -8.16 -14.00
CA CYS A 109 -7.43 -8.73 -14.77
C CYS A 109 -6.58 -9.59 -13.83
N ILE A 110 -6.57 -10.90 -14.05
CA ILE A 110 -5.85 -11.85 -13.19
C ILE A 110 -4.54 -12.22 -13.87
N ILE A 111 -3.42 -11.77 -13.32
CA ILE A 111 -2.08 -12.14 -13.78
C ILE A 111 -1.71 -13.45 -13.09
N ARG A 112 -1.51 -14.54 -13.87
CA ARG A 112 -1.17 -15.87 -13.37
C ARG A 112 0.28 -16.27 -13.61
N SER A 113 1.11 -15.34 -14.01
CA SER A 113 2.50 -15.57 -14.42
C SER A 113 3.51 -14.66 -13.71
N MET A 114 3.15 -14.13 -12.53
CA MET A 114 4.08 -13.36 -11.72
C MET A 114 5.29 -14.22 -11.34
N THR A 115 6.49 -13.64 -11.36
CA THR A 115 7.72 -14.37 -11.02
C THR A 115 8.82 -13.45 -10.53
N HIS A 116 9.62 -13.93 -9.59
CA HIS A 116 10.91 -13.37 -9.20
C HIS A 116 11.75 -14.43 -8.47
N LYS A 117 12.92 -14.07 -7.94
CA LYS A 117 13.91 -15.03 -7.38
C LYS A 117 13.96 -15.08 -5.85
N PHE A 118 13.24 -14.22 -5.13
CA PHE A 118 13.38 -14.07 -3.68
C PHE A 118 12.36 -14.92 -2.94
N SER A 119 12.84 -15.82 -2.07
CA SER A 119 12.00 -16.69 -1.24
C SER A 119 11.88 -16.24 0.22
N ASN A 120 12.57 -15.17 0.60
CA ASN A 120 12.48 -14.54 1.92
C ASN A 120 11.41 -13.45 1.90
N HIS A 121 10.60 -13.33 2.97
CA HIS A 121 9.51 -12.36 3.07
C HIS A 121 9.96 -10.91 2.90
N ILE A 122 11.08 -10.52 3.50
CA ILE A 122 11.56 -9.14 3.41
C ILE A 122 12.03 -8.83 2.00
N ALA A 123 12.79 -9.74 1.40
CA ALA A 123 13.30 -9.57 0.05
C ALA A 123 12.17 -9.60 -0.99
N GLY A 124 11.21 -10.52 -0.85
CA GLY A 124 10.02 -10.60 -1.67
C GLY A 124 9.13 -9.35 -1.55
N THR A 125 8.90 -8.88 -0.33
CA THR A 125 8.15 -7.64 -0.09
C THR A 125 8.86 -6.43 -0.69
N TYR A 126 10.18 -6.35 -0.53
CA TYR A 126 10.96 -5.25 -1.07
C TYR A 126 10.87 -5.17 -2.60
N ILE A 127 11.07 -6.29 -3.31
CA ILE A 127 10.95 -6.28 -4.77
C ILE A 127 9.52 -5.99 -5.22
N THR A 128 8.51 -6.50 -4.50
CA THR A 128 7.09 -6.26 -4.79
C THR A 128 6.73 -4.78 -4.66
N LEU A 129 7.29 -4.08 -3.67
CA LEU A 129 7.01 -2.67 -3.42
C LEU A 129 7.91 -1.72 -4.21
N THR A 130 9.07 -2.14 -4.68
CA THR A 130 10.04 -1.24 -5.32
C THR A 130 10.37 -1.60 -6.75
N GLY A 131 10.12 -2.83 -7.17
CA GLY A 131 10.59 -3.38 -8.46
C GLY A 131 12.10 -3.59 -8.51
N SER A 132 12.83 -3.24 -7.46
CA SER A 132 14.29 -3.28 -7.46
C SER A 132 14.82 -4.66 -7.11
N ASN A 133 15.63 -5.22 -8.01
CA ASN A 133 16.36 -6.48 -7.80
C ASN A 133 17.66 -6.31 -6.99
N ASN A 134 17.96 -5.10 -6.55
CA ASN A 134 19.25 -4.77 -5.94
C ASN A 134 19.27 -5.11 -4.44
N GLN A 135 19.05 -6.38 -4.12
CA GLN A 135 19.22 -6.86 -2.75
C GLN A 135 19.57 -8.34 -2.68
N ARG A 136 19.89 -8.81 -1.47
CA ARG A 136 20.10 -10.21 -1.14
C ARG A 136 18.83 -10.84 -0.60
N ASP A 137 18.63 -12.14 -0.81
CA ASP A 137 17.51 -12.92 -0.27
C ASP A 137 17.73 -13.24 1.22
N GLN A 138 17.60 -12.23 2.05
CA GLN A 138 17.85 -12.31 3.49
C GLN A 138 17.04 -11.29 4.28
N ASP A 139 16.88 -11.55 5.58
CA ASP A 139 16.28 -10.61 6.51
C ASP A 139 17.18 -9.39 6.71
N ARG A 140 16.57 -8.22 6.69
CA ARG A 140 17.21 -6.95 7.01
C ARG A 140 16.17 -5.87 7.36
N GLU A 141 16.62 -4.85 8.05
CA GLU A 141 15.84 -3.64 8.27
C GLU A 141 15.89 -2.68 7.07
N ALA A 142 14.98 -1.72 7.05
CA ALA A 142 14.99 -0.64 6.08
C ALA A 142 16.23 0.25 6.24
N HIS A 143 16.84 0.56 5.12
CA HIS A 143 18.01 1.42 5.00
C HIS A 143 17.66 2.71 4.25
N SER A 144 18.39 3.76 4.59
CA SER A 144 18.23 5.06 3.92
C SER A 144 18.68 5.08 2.45
N ASP A 145 19.35 4.03 1.99
CA ASP A 145 19.78 3.86 0.60
C ASP A 145 18.84 2.89 -0.18
N ASP A 146 17.77 2.43 0.46
CA ASP A 146 16.78 1.60 -0.20
C ASP A 146 16.09 2.35 -1.32
N PHE A 147 15.60 1.61 -2.29
CA PHE A 147 14.71 2.14 -3.31
C PHE A 147 13.40 2.59 -2.65
N PRO A 148 12.86 3.76 -3.01
CA PRO A 148 11.62 4.26 -2.42
C PRO A 148 10.41 3.45 -2.86
N GLY A 149 9.40 3.35 -1.98
CA GLY A 149 8.10 2.80 -2.34
C GLY A 149 7.27 3.77 -3.21
N PRO A 150 6.21 3.27 -3.89
CA PRO A 150 5.44 4.07 -4.85
C PRO A 150 4.81 5.33 -4.25
N GLY A 151 4.32 5.24 -3.01
CA GLY A 151 3.76 6.40 -2.31
C GLY A 151 4.80 7.49 -2.06
N ALA A 152 6.03 7.11 -1.73
CA ALA A 152 7.13 8.03 -1.52
C ALA A 152 7.62 8.67 -2.83
N VAL A 153 7.67 7.89 -3.91
CA VAL A 153 7.97 8.40 -5.26
C VAL A 153 6.94 9.46 -5.65
N LEU A 154 5.66 9.17 -5.43
CA LEU A 154 4.58 10.11 -5.74
C LEU A 154 4.70 11.40 -4.92
N ASN A 155 5.02 11.30 -3.63
CA ASN A 155 5.26 12.45 -2.75
C ASN A 155 6.47 13.30 -3.20
N ALA A 156 7.50 12.68 -3.79
CA ALA A 156 8.69 13.38 -4.27
C ALA A 156 8.48 14.08 -5.61
N LEU A 157 7.72 13.46 -6.52
CA LEU A 157 7.56 13.95 -7.89
C LEU A 157 6.40 14.93 -8.07
N GLN A 158 5.43 14.92 -7.18
CA GLN A 158 4.22 15.72 -7.33
C GLN A 158 3.92 16.49 -6.03
N THR A 159 3.21 17.61 -6.14
CA THR A 159 2.80 18.43 -5.00
C THR A 159 1.48 17.92 -4.43
N SER A 160 1.38 17.76 -3.10
CA SER A 160 0.12 17.36 -2.46
C SER A 160 -0.95 18.45 -2.59
N PRO A 161 -2.23 18.08 -2.80
CA PRO A 161 -3.33 19.02 -2.64
C PRO A 161 -3.34 19.55 -1.20
N PRO A 162 -3.73 20.81 -0.98
CA PRO A 162 -3.86 21.34 0.38
C PRO A 162 -4.81 20.47 1.23
N GLY A 163 -4.41 20.16 2.45
CA GLY A 163 -5.24 19.45 3.44
C GLY A 163 -5.46 17.95 3.20
N VAL A 164 -4.82 17.37 2.20
CA VAL A 164 -4.90 15.93 1.92
C VAL A 164 -3.50 15.38 1.63
N PRO A 165 -3.04 14.33 2.33
CA PRO A 165 -1.78 13.69 1.99
C PRO A 165 -1.90 12.99 0.63
N ARG A 166 -0.84 13.04 -0.17
CA ARG A 166 -0.85 12.40 -1.49
C ARG A 166 -0.82 10.88 -1.39
N SER A 167 -0.05 10.36 -0.44
CA SER A 167 0.03 8.93 -0.20
C SER A 167 -0.21 8.59 1.27
N VAL A 168 -0.88 7.47 1.49
CA VAL A 168 -1.26 6.95 2.81
C VAL A 168 -0.90 5.47 2.90
N SER A 169 -0.40 5.04 4.06
CA SER A 169 -0.25 3.64 4.42
C SER A 169 -1.18 3.31 5.60
N LEU A 170 -1.92 2.20 5.52
CA LEU A 170 -2.87 1.75 6.54
C LEU A 170 -2.97 0.21 6.57
N PRO A 171 -3.45 -0.41 7.65
CA PRO A 171 -3.74 0.19 8.95
C PRO A 171 -2.51 0.25 9.87
N ASN A 172 -1.33 0.04 9.34
CA ASN A 172 -0.02 0.11 10.02
C ASN A 172 1.12 0.03 8.99
N TRP A 173 2.35 0.28 9.46
CA TRP A 173 3.53 -0.07 8.70
C TRP A 173 3.65 -1.59 8.54
N LEU A 174 4.19 -2.03 7.40
CA LEU A 174 4.61 -3.42 7.26
C LEU A 174 5.71 -3.72 8.27
N SER A 175 5.54 -4.82 8.98
CA SER A 175 6.51 -5.33 9.94
C SER A 175 6.57 -6.85 9.86
N ILE A 176 7.68 -7.41 10.30
CA ILE A 176 7.78 -8.84 10.62
C ILE A 176 7.63 -9.03 12.14
N PRO A 177 7.23 -10.21 12.61
CA PRO A 177 7.24 -10.52 14.03
C PRO A 177 8.63 -10.32 14.65
N GLY A 178 8.74 -9.48 15.67
CA GLY A 178 10.00 -9.18 16.34
C GLY A 178 10.11 -7.71 16.76
N PRO A 179 11.10 -7.36 17.58
CA PRO A 179 11.28 -5.99 18.02
C PRO A 179 11.74 -5.08 16.88
N SER A 180 11.05 -4.01 16.65
CA SER A 180 11.40 -2.82 15.85
C SER A 180 11.69 -3.01 14.35
N ASN A 181 11.13 -3.99 13.68
CA ASN A 181 11.53 -4.28 12.30
C ASN A 181 10.79 -3.42 11.28
N ARG A 182 11.43 -2.35 10.86
CA ARG A 182 10.98 -1.52 9.73
C ARG A 182 11.26 -2.26 8.43
N MET A 183 10.25 -2.86 7.82
CA MET A 183 10.42 -3.52 6.53
C MET A 183 10.78 -2.51 5.43
N PRO A 184 11.78 -2.83 4.58
CA PRO A 184 12.17 -1.96 3.47
C PRO A 184 11.10 -1.87 2.37
N GLY A 185 11.20 -0.88 1.50
CA GLY A 185 10.36 -0.70 0.32
C GLY A 185 9.07 0.10 0.55
N GLN A 186 8.71 0.44 1.80
CA GLN A 186 7.52 1.22 2.11
C GLN A 186 7.80 2.70 2.44
N TYR A 187 9.06 3.09 2.46
CA TYR A 187 9.55 4.41 2.87
C TYR A 187 10.14 5.20 1.71
N GLY A 188 10.60 6.42 2.01
CA GLY A 188 11.29 7.30 1.06
C GLY A 188 12.66 6.81 0.63
N GLY A 189 13.29 5.91 1.37
CA GLY A 189 14.59 5.37 1.02
C GLY A 189 15.61 6.46 0.70
N PHE A 190 16.28 6.38 -0.45
CA PHE A 190 17.27 7.38 -0.87
C PHE A 190 16.69 8.78 -1.16
N LEU A 191 15.37 8.90 -1.35
CA LEU A 191 14.70 10.20 -1.47
C LEU A 191 14.56 10.93 -0.12
N GLY A 192 14.67 10.19 0.98
CA GLY A 192 14.59 10.71 2.35
C GLY A 192 13.20 10.61 2.97
N ALA A 193 13.18 10.59 4.31
CA ALA A 193 11.97 10.39 5.11
C ALA A 193 10.91 11.49 4.97
N VAL A 194 11.26 12.64 4.42
CA VAL A 194 10.32 13.72 4.09
C VAL A 194 9.27 13.30 3.07
N HIS A 195 9.57 12.27 2.30
CA HIS A 195 8.69 11.70 1.29
C HIS A 195 7.95 10.45 1.77
N ASP A 196 8.12 10.03 3.03
CA ASP A 196 7.40 8.88 3.57
C ASP A 196 5.88 9.07 3.40
N PRO A 197 5.11 8.00 3.11
CA PRO A 197 3.65 8.03 3.13
C PRO A 197 3.12 8.43 4.52
N PHE A 198 1.97 9.09 4.54
CA PHE A 198 1.25 9.37 5.78
C PHE A 198 0.72 8.05 6.35
N ILE A 199 1.03 7.76 7.62
CA ILE A 199 0.55 6.52 8.26
C ILE A 199 -0.75 6.75 9.01
N ILE A 200 -1.72 5.86 8.80
CA ILE A 200 -2.96 5.78 9.57
C ILE A 200 -2.96 4.44 10.31
N GLU A 201 -2.71 4.49 11.61
CA GLU A 201 -2.62 3.30 12.44
C GLU A 201 -3.92 2.97 13.16
N GLY A 202 -4.04 1.70 13.54
CA GLY A 202 -5.11 1.19 14.40
C GLY A 202 -6.11 0.31 13.66
N ASP A 203 -7.25 0.05 14.29
CA ASP A 203 -8.32 -0.78 13.74
C ASP A 203 -9.56 0.07 13.44
N PRO A 204 -9.85 0.35 12.14
CA PRO A 204 -11.02 1.14 11.77
C PRO A 204 -12.36 0.47 12.10
N ASN A 205 -12.35 -0.81 12.47
CA ASN A 205 -13.56 -1.52 12.90
C ASN A 205 -13.94 -1.23 14.37
N MET A 206 -13.00 -0.74 15.16
CA MET A 206 -13.24 -0.45 16.57
C MET A 206 -14.19 0.73 16.75
N SER A 207 -15.08 0.61 17.73
CA SER A 207 -15.97 1.71 18.14
C SER A 207 -15.15 2.91 18.61
N GLY A 208 -15.47 4.10 18.09
CA GLY A 208 -14.76 5.33 18.46
C GLY A 208 -13.35 5.43 17.86
N TYR A 209 -13.03 4.64 16.83
CA TYR A 209 -11.76 4.76 16.12
C TYR A 209 -11.51 6.21 15.67
N LYS A 210 -10.42 6.78 16.15
CA LYS A 210 -9.92 8.10 15.75
C LYS A 210 -8.39 8.01 15.66
N PRO A 211 -7.79 8.24 14.49
CA PRO A 211 -6.34 8.33 14.37
C PRO A 211 -5.78 9.44 15.26
N LEU A 212 -4.89 9.10 16.20
CA LEU A 212 -4.38 10.01 17.23
C LEU A 212 -3.70 11.27 16.65
N ALA A 213 -3.03 11.12 15.52
CA ALA A 213 -2.25 12.22 14.91
C ALA A 213 -3.09 13.41 14.39
N LEU A 214 -4.40 13.26 14.24
CA LEU A 214 -5.26 14.26 13.60
C LEU A 214 -6.30 14.87 14.53
N THR A 215 -6.31 14.50 15.80
CA THR A 215 -7.19 15.12 16.80
C THR A 215 -6.46 16.25 17.50
N PRO A 216 -6.85 17.52 17.25
CA PRO A 216 -6.28 18.64 18.00
C PRO A 216 -6.48 18.44 19.50
N PRO A 217 -5.51 18.85 20.34
CA PRO A 217 -5.69 18.85 21.79
C PRO A 217 -6.95 19.63 22.19
N GLU A 218 -7.58 19.23 23.27
CA GLU A 218 -8.74 19.94 23.82
C GLU A 218 -8.46 21.44 23.98
N GLY A 219 -9.41 22.29 23.54
CA GLY A 219 -9.27 23.74 23.57
C GLY A 219 -8.35 24.34 22.48
N MET A 220 -7.84 23.53 21.54
CA MET A 220 -7.08 24.03 20.39
C MET A 220 -8.01 24.33 19.23
N THR A 221 -8.25 25.63 18.97
CA THR A 221 -9.01 26.11 17.81
C THR A 221 -8.09 26.30 16.58
N ASN A 222 -8.69 26.35 15.38
CA ASN A 222 -7.95 26.63 14.14
C ASN A 222 -7.23 27.98 14.20
N ASP A 223 -7.84 29.01 14.80
CA ASP A 223 -7.21 30.34 14.99
C ASP A 223 -5.98 30.24 15.88
N ARG A 224 -6.06 29.47 16.97
CA ARG A 224 -4.89 29.26 17.86
C ARG A 224 -3.77 28.49 17.18
N LEU A 225 -4.13 27.52 16.31
CA LEU A 225 -3.14 26.80 15.48
C LEU A 225 -2.50 27.75 14.47
N GLY A 226 -3.28 28.56 13.76
CA GLY A 226 -2.80 29.55 12.81
C GLY A 226 -1.86 30.57 13.46
N ASN A 227 -2.27 31.13 14.60
CA ASN A 227 -1.43 32.07 15.36
C ASN A 227 -0.11 31.44 15.83
N ARG A 228 -0.13 30.14 16.21
CA ARG A 228 1.10 29.41 16.59
C ARG A 228 2.02 29.19 15.39
N LEU A 229 1.47 28.83 14.24
CA LEU A 229 2.26 28.67 13.02
C LEU A 229 2.93 29.98 12.61
N GLU A 230 2.18 31.07 12.65
CA GLU A 230 2.69 32.41 12.34
C GLU A 230 3.77 32.86 13.35
N LEU A 231 3.54 32.64 14.65
CA LEU A 231 4.51 32.90 15.68
C LEU A 231 5.79 32.09 15.49
N ASN A 232 5.64 30.80 15.16
CA ASN A 232 6.78 29.93 14.89
C ASN A 232 7.61 30.43 13.71
N ARG A 233 6.97 30.86 12.62
CA ARG A 233 7.63 31.45 11.45
C ARG A 233 8.42 32.75 11.82
N ARG A 234 7.89 33.56 12.72
CA ARG A 234 8.55 34.80 13.16
C ARG A 234 9.73 34.54 14.11
N LEU A 235 9.61 33.50 14.95
CA LEU A 235 10.60 33.16 15.97
C LEU A 235 11.67 32.19 15.50
N ASP A 236 11.45 31.52 14.36
CA ASP A 236 12.30 30.45 13.87
C ASP A 236 13.64 31.00 13.35
N GLY A 237 14.55 31.26 14.31
CA GLY A 237 15.92 31.64 14.03
C GLY A 237 16.72 30.55 13.32
N VAL A 238 16.34 29.29 13.48
CA VAL A 238 16.98 28.12 12.83
C VAL A 238 16.70 28.14 11.33
N ALA A 239 15.48 28.47 10.92
CA ALA A 239 15.11 28.57 9.50
C ALA A 239 15.97 29.58 8.74
N ARG A 240 16.52 30.59 9.43
CA ARG A 240 17.43 31.60 8.82
C ARG A 240 18.82 31.05 8.53
N LEU A 241 19.20 29.96 9.18
CA LEU A 241 20.51 29.33 9.04
C LEU A 241 20.47 28.17 7.97
N LEU A 242 19.28 27.76 7.52
CA LEU A 242 19.13 26.76 6.51
C LEU A 242 19.35 27.33 5.11
N GLU A 243 19.90 26.51 4.21
CA GLU A 243 19.94 26.85 2.80
C GLU A 243 18.52 27.07 2.27
N LYS A 244 18.37 27.89 1.23
CA LYS A 244 17.07 28.31 0.70
C LYS A 244 16.16 27.13 0.37
N ASP A 245 16.69 26.11 -0.30
CA ASP A 245 15.90 24.93 -0.73
C ASP A 245 15.40 24.11 0.47
N THR A 246 16.22 23.94 1.49
CA THR A 246 15.87 23.26 2.75
C THR A 246 14.81 24.03 3.52
N ARG A 247 14.90 25.37 3.54
CA ARG A 247 13.91 26.23 4.17
C ARG A 247 12.56 26.15 3.48
N GLU A 248 12.53 26.25 2.15
CA GLU A 248 11.28 26.12 1.39
C GLU A 248 10.62 24.75 1.58
N GLN A 249 11.40 23.71 1.72
CA GLN A 249 10.90 22.35 2.03
C GLN A 249 10.30 22.28 3.43
N TYR A 250 10.98 22.87 4.42
CA TYR A 250 10.48 22.94 5.80
C TYR A 250 9.17 23.75 5.91
N ASP A 251 9.10 24.91 5.26
CA ASP A 251 7.90 25.74 5.23
C ASP A 251 6.72 25.01 4.57
N ARG A 252 6.96 24.26 3.48
CA ARG A 252 5.94 23.42 2.83
C ARG A 252 5.44 22.32 3.74
N LEU A 253 6.31 21.64 4.47
CA LEU A 253 5.92 20.59 5.41
C LEU A 253 5.08 21.14 6.57
N GLN A 254 5.48 22.28 7.14
CA GLN A 254 4.70 22.94 8.18
C GLN A 254 3.31 23.35 7.68
N GLN A 255 3.25 23.93 6.48
CA GLN A 255 1.97 24.30 5.87
C GLN A 255 1.11 23.07 5.61
N SER A 256 1.67 21.99 5.04
CA SER A 256 0.95 20.74 4.80
C SER A 256 0.39 20.13 6.08
N ALA A 257 1.18 20.15 7.17
CA ALA A 257 0.73 19.66 8.47
C ALA A 257 -0.42 20.51 9.05
N TYR A 258 -0.33 21.83 8.90
CA TYR A 258 -1.40 22.74 9.31
C TYR A 258 -2.67 22.51 8.50
N ASP A 259 -2.55 22.45 7.18
CA ASP A 259 -3.68 22.23 6.28
C ASP A 259 -4.37 20.88 6.57
N LEU A 260 -3.57 19.84 6.85
CA LEU A 260 -4.09 18.51 7.20
C LEU A 260 -4.94 18.50 8.47
N VAL A 261 -4.52 19.27 9.48
CA VAL A 261 -5.26 19.37 10.75
C VAL A 261 -6.49 20.25 10.65
N THR A 262 -6.43 21.31 9.81
CA THR A 262 -7.48 22.32 9.70
C THR A 262 -8.50 22.01 8.60
N ASP A 263 -8.10 21.30 7.53
CA ASP A 263 -9.02 20.85 6.47
C ASP A 263 -9.89 19.69 6.97
N GLY A 264 -11.17 19.94 7.10
CA GLY A 264 -12.13 18.96 7.59
C GLY A 264 -12.35 17.76 6.66
N ARG A 265 -11.99 17.84 5.35
CA ARG A 265 -12.24 16.78 4.35
C ARG A 265 -11.53 15.49 4.69
N PHE A 266 -10.22 15.57 4.91
CA PHE A 266 -9.41 14.38 5.25
C PHE A 266 -9.87 13.78 6.57
N ARG A 267 -10.10 14.60 7.60
CA ARG A 267 -10.59 14.13 8.89
C ARG A 267 -11.97 13.47 8.80
N ARG A 268 -12.90 14.01 8.00
CA ARG A 268 -14.22 13.36 7.76
C ARG A 268 -14.06 12.02 7.04
N ALA A 269 -13.13 11.91 6.09
CA ALA A 269 -12.86 10.64 5.42
C ALA A 269 -12.47 9.52 6.39
N LEU A 270 -11.83 9.88 7.52
CA LEU A 270 -11.42 8.92 8.55
C LEU A 270 -12.56 8.47 9.47
N ASP A 271 -13.69 9.17 9.47
CA ASP A 271 -14.85 8.84 10.30
C ASP A 271 -15.79 7.87 9.58
N LEU A 272 -15.59 6.57 9.81
CA LEU A 272 -16.45 5.53 9.24
C LEU A 272 -17.87 5.51 9.83
N SER A 273 -18.17 6.28 10.87
CA SER A 273 -19.54 6.37 11.39
C SER A 273 -20.47 7.13 10.45
N GLU A 274 -19.92 7.94 9.53
CA GLU A 274 -20.67 8.61 8.48
C GLU A 274 -21.16 7.65 7.37
N GLU A 275 -20.59 6.45 7.27
CA GLU A 275 -21.01 5.45 6.28
C GLU A 275 -22.26 4.70 6.74
N PRO A 276 -23.22 4.47 5.83
CA PRO A 276 -24.37 3.61 6.11
C PRO A 276 -23.94 2.23 6.64
N ALA A 277 -24.70 1.70 7.58
CA ALA A 277 -24.42 0.38 8.16
C ALA A 277 -24.31 -0.71 7.07
N SER A 278 -25.20 -0.65 6.06
CA SER A 278 -25.22 -1.58 4.92
C SER A 278 -23.91 -1.55 4.12
N VAL A 279 -23.32 -0.38 3.90
CA VAL A 279 -22.03 -0.23 3.22
C VAL A 279 -20.92 -0.84 4.08
N ARG A 280 -20.86 -0.49 5.36
CA ARG A 280 -19.89 -1.06 6.28
C ARG A 280 -20.01 -2.58 6.39
N ASP A 281 -21.24 -3.11 6.36
CA ASP A 281 -21.50 -4.54 6.38
C ASP A 281 -21.08 -5.22 5.07
N ALA A 282 -21.26 -4.56 3.92
CA ALA A 282 -20.82 -5.09 2.63
C ALA A 282 -19.31 -5.38 2.60
N TYR A 283 -18.50 -4.46 3.13
CA TYR A 283 -17.04 -4.68 3.28
C TYR A 283 -16.67 -5.70 4.37
N GLY A 284 -17.60 -6.03 5.26
CA GLY A 284 -17.36 -6.86 6.45
C GLY A 284 -16.86 -6.07 7.65
N ARG A 285 -17.38 -6.42 8.85
CA ARG A 285 -17.02 -5.80 10.14
C ARG A 285 -15.74 -6.42 10.70
N THR A 286 -14.66 -6.31 9.94
CA THR A 286 -13.32 -6.76 10.30
C THR A 286 -12.32 -5.63 10.12
N LYS A 287 -11.13 -5.72 10.73
CA LYS A 287 -10.05 -4.75 10.51
C LYS A 287 -9.73 -4.63 9.02
N PHE A 288 -9.60 -5.76 8.30
CA PHE A 288 -9.33 -5.79 6.87
C PHE A 288 -10.43 -5.07 6.06
N GLY A 289 -11.69 -5.44 6.28
CA GLY A 289 -12.82 -4.87 5.54
C GLY A 289 -12.99 -3.37 5.77
N GLN A 290 -12.93 -2.93 7.03
CA GLN A 290 -13.09 -1.51 7.35
C GLN A 290 -11.86 -0.69 6.92
N SER A 291 -10.68 -1.29 6.83
CA SER A 291 -9.50 -0.64 6.24
C SER A 291 -9.66 -0.41 4.73
N LEU A 292 -10.23 -1.36 3.98
CA LEU A 292 -10.51 -1.16 2.55
C LEU A 292 -11.62 -0.13 2.32
N LEU A 293 -12.65 -0.11 3.19
CA LEU A 293 -13.65 0.97 3.16
C LEU A 293 -13.01 2.34 3.43
N LEU A 294 -12.09 2.42 4.39
CA LEU A 294 -11.33 3.63 4.66
C LEU A 294 -10.48 4.03 3.45
N ALA A 295 -9.81 3.07 2.78
CA ALA A 295 -9.05 3.33 1.56
C ALA A 295 -9.93 3.96 0.46
N ARG A 296 -11.15 3.46 0.24
CA ARG A 296 -12.10 4.05 -0.71
C ARG A 296 -12.44 5.50 -0.34
N ARG A 297 -12.74 5.79 0.94
CA ARG A 297 -13.03 7.16 1.39
C ARG A 297 -11.85 8.11 1.22
N LEU A 298 -10.63 7.62 1.42
CA LEU A 298 -9.41 8.40 1.17
C LEU A 298 -9.23 8.75 -0.31
N ILE A 299 -9.53 7.80 -1.21
CA ILE A 299 -9.55 8.06 -2.65
C ILE A 299 -10.58 9.13 -3.01
N GLU A 300 -11.79 9.10 -2.43
CA GLU A 300 -12.84 10.11 -2.68
C GLU A 300 -12.41 11.53 -2.33
N VAL A 301 -11.62 11.73 -1.27
CA VAL A 301 -11.13 13.07 -0.87
C VAL A 301 -9.84 13.48 -1.56
N GLY A 302 -9.28 12.64 -2.45
CA GLY A 302 -8.16 13.00 -3.31
C GLY A 302 -6.80 12.42 -2.91
N VAL A 303 -6.73 11.47 -1.99
CA VAL A 303 -5.51 10.67 -1.78
C VAL A 303 -5.23 9.90 -3.06
N GLN A 304 -3.99 9.97 -3.59
CA GLN A 304 -3.67 9.34 -4.87
C GLN A 304 -3.10 7.93 -4.73
N PHE A 305 -2.45 7.62 -3.62
CA PHE A 305 -1.92 6.27 -3.37
C PHE A 305 -2.27 5.82 -1.96
N VAL A 306 -2.96 4.70 -1.85
CA VAL A 306 -3.26 4.06 -0.57
C VAL A 306 -2.65 2.67 -0.56
N ALA A 307 -1.65 2.46 0.30
CA ALA A 307 -1.12 1.14 0.61
C ALA A 307 -1.94 0.51 1.73
N HIS A 308 -2.58 -0.63 1.46
CA HIS A 308 -3.19 -1.47 2.47
C HIS A 308 -2.27 -2.63 2.80
N ASN A 309 -1.80 -2.68 4.01
CA ASN A 309 -0.88 -3.70 4.50
C ASN A 309 -1.66 -4.74 5.31
N ALA A 310 -1.83 -5.95 4.80
CA ALA A 310 -2.34 -7.07 5.58
C ALA A 310 -1.38 -7.34 6.75
N PHE A 311 -1.94 -7.73 7.90
CA PHE A 311 -1.22 -7.71 9.16
C PHE A 311 -0.39 -8.98 9.39
N ASN A 312 0.86 -8.82 9.86
CA ASN A 312 1.70 -9.87 10.47
C ASN A 312 1.83 -11.19 9.70
N GLN A 313 2.11 -11.17 8.41
CA GLN A 313 2.34 -12.39 7.63
C GLN A 313 1.19 -13.43 7.77
N GLU A 314 -0.04 -12.96 7.81
CA GLU A 314 -1.21 -13.84 7.98
C GLU A 314 -1.32 -14.94 6.92
N TRP A 315 -0.74 -14.70 5.74
CA TRP A 315 -0.76 -15.61 4.59
C TRP A 315 0.39 -16.62 4.58
N ASP A 316 1.29 -16.56 5.58
CA ASP A 316 2.41 -17.49 5.72
C ASP A 316 1.96 -18.84 6.28
N THR A 317 1.51 -19.73 5.40
CA THR A 317 0.81 -20.98 5.74
C THR A 317 1.65 -22.21 5.49
N HIS A 318 2.77 -22.33 6.22
CA HIS A 318 3.62 -23.53 6.20
C HIS A 318 2.93 -24.78 6.76
N GLY A 319 1.84 -24.63 7.48
CA GLY A 319 1.07 -25.74 8.04
C GLY A 319 -0.41 -25.40 8.15
N GLY A 320 -1.28 -26.43 8.16
CA GLY A 320 -2.69 -26.27 8.42
C GLY A 320 -3.45 -25.35 7.43
N LEU A 321 -3.06 -25.32 6.17
CA LEU A 321 -3.58 -24.46 5.11
C LEU A 321 -5.11 -24.39 5.10
N LEU A 322 -5.80 -25.53 5.16
CA LEU A 322 -7.26 -25.59 5.10
C LEU A 322 -7.91 -24.73 6.17
N GLY A 323 -7.60 -25.00 7.45
CA GLY A 323 -8.23 -24.28 8.56
C GLY A 323 -7.85 -22.79 8.58
N ARG A 324 -6.60 -22.46 8.22
CA ARG A 324 -6.16 -21.07 8.15
C ARG A 324 -6.88 -20.30 7.04
N TYR A 325 -6.97 -20.88 5.83
CA TYR A 325 -7.62 -20.21 4.71
C TYR A 325 -9.14 -20.04 4.90
N GLN A 326 -9.80 -20.99 5.54
CA GLN A 326 -11.21 -20.82 5.93
C GLN A 326 -11.46 -19.63 6.85
N GLN A 327 -10.43 -19.18 7.59
CA GLN A 327 -10.53 -18.00 8.48
C GLN A 327 -10.18 -16.69 7.78
N ILE A 328 -9.11 -16.66 6.96
CA ILE A 328 -8.56 -15.40 6.42
C ILE A 328 -9.10 -15.06 5.02
N VAL A 329 -9.43 -16.06 4.19
CA VAL A 329 -9.87 -15.81 2.81
C VAL A 329 -11.25 -15.18 2.74
N PRO A 330 -12.31 -15.67 3.42
CA PRO A 330 -13.63 -15.08 3.27
C PRO A 330 -13.74 -13.61 3.67
N PRO A 331 -13.08 -13.12 4.76
CA PRO A 331 -13.03 -11.69 5.05
C PRO A 331 -12.32 -10.87 3.96
N MET A 332 -11.20 -11.37 3.42
CA MET A 332 -10.44 -10.72 2.35
C MET A 332 -11.27 -10.68 1.06
N ASP A 333 -11.82 -11.81 0.63
CA ASP A 333 -12.66 -11.95 -0.56
C ASP A 333 -13.85 -10.99 -0.53
N ARG A 334 -14.57 -10.96 0.60
CA ARG A 334 -15.69 -10.07 0.82
C ARG A 334 -15.28 -8.61 0.68
N ALA A 335 -14.20 -8.20 1.33
CA ALA A 335 -13.76 -6.82 1.37
C ALA A 335 -13.21 -6.36 0.01
N PHE A 336 -12.44 -7.22 -0.67
CA PHE A 336 -11.89 -6.93 -1.99
C PHE A 336 -13.00 -6.80 -3.04
N ALA A 337 -13.94 -7.74 -3.09
CA ALA A 337 -15.06 -7.67 -4.01
C ALA A 337 -15.96 -6.45 -3.75
N ALA A 338 -16.22 -6.14 -2.47
CA ALA A 338 -16.98 -4.94 -2.09
C ALA A 338 -16.27 -3.65 -2.53
N LEU A 339 -14.94 -3.58 -2.37
CA LEU A 339 -14.15 -2.42 -2.83
C LEU A 339 -14.28 -2.22 -4.34
N VAL A 340 -14.11 -3.28 -5.12
CA VAL A 340 -14.18 -3.21 -6.59
C VAL A 340 -15.58 -2.81 -7.06
N ALA A 341 -16.63 -3.40 -6.46
CA ALA A 341 -18.01 -3.07 -6.76
C ALA A 341 -18.37 -1.61 -6.37
N ASP A 342 -18.03 -1.19 -5.16
CA ASP A 342 -18.33 0.17 -4.65
C ASP A 342 -17.60 1.25 -5.45
N LEU A 343 -16.34 1.01 -5.86
CA LEU A 343 -15.61 1.90 -6.76
C LEU A 343 -16.28 1.97 -8.14
N ALA A 344 -16.77 0.86 -8.67
CA ALA A 344 -17.49 0.83 -9.95
C ALA A 344 -18.83 1.57 -9.86
N ASP A 345 -19.63 1.29 -8.84
CA ASP A 345 -20.95 1.91 -8.63
C ASP A 345 -20.86 3.43 -8.45
N ARG A 346 -19.73 3.93 -7.91
CA ARG A 346 -19.45 5.36 -7.73
C ARG A 346 -18.77 6.03 -8.94
N GLY A 347 -18.48 5.27 -10.01
CA GLY A 347 -17.71 5.79 -11.15
C GLY A 347 -16.25 6.14 -10.82
N LEU A 348 -15.70 5.55 -9.75
CA LEU A 348 -14.34 5.77 -9.31
C LEU A 348 -13.36 4.75 -9.89
N LEU A 349 -13.86 3.57 -10.30
CA LEU A 349 -13.01 2.45 -10.73
C LEU A 349 -12.18 2.80 -11.98
N GLU A 350 -12.73 3.56 -12.92
CA GLU A 350 -12.03 3.94 -14.15
C GLU A 350 -10.74 4.72 -13.90
N ARG A 351 -10.71 5.52 -12.83
CA ARG A 351 -9.56 6.36 -12.44
C ARG A 351 -8.73 5.79 -11.29
N THR A 352 -9.18 4.70 -10.67
CA THR A 352 -8.53 4.07 -9.51
C THR A 352 -8.06 2.68 -9.88
N LEU A 353 -6.74 2.49 -9.95
CA LEU A 353 -6.16 1.16 -10.08
C LEU A 353 -6.18 0.47 -8.71
N VAL A 354 -6.80 -0.70 -8.62
CA VAL A 354 -6.70 -1.57 -7.46
C VAL A 354 -5.74 -2.70 -7.79
N VAL A 355 -4.72 -2.88 -6.97
CA VAL A 355 -3.73 -3.97 -7.04
C VAL A 355 -3.92 -4.86 -5.82
N ASN A 356 -4.08 -6.17 -6.03
CA ASN A 356 -4.10 -7.18 -4.96
C ASN A 356 -3.02 -8.23 -5.26
N THR A 357 -2.01 -8.31 -4.41
CA THR A 357 -0.83 -9.17 -4.61
C THR A 357 -0.28 -9.68 -3.28
N GLY A 358 0.47 -10.78 -3.32
CA GLY A 358 1.40 -11.18 -2.26
C GLY A 358 2.83 -10.86 -2.67
N GLU A 359 3.77 -11.07 -1.76
CA GLU A 359 5.19 -10.92 -2.06
C GLU A 359 5.78 -12.09 -2.85
N PHE A 360 5.13 -13.25 -2.83
CA PHE A 360 5.39 -14.45 -3.65
C PHE A 360 4.20 -15.41 -3.55
N GLY A 361 4.26 -16.55 -4.23
CA GLY A 361 3.29 -17.64 -4.15
C GLY A 361 3.69 -18.72 -3.14
N ARG A 362 3.04 -19.87 -3.29
CA ARG A 362 3.27 -21.04 -2.44
C ARG A 362 3.58 -22.26 -3.30
N THR A 363 4.37 -23.22 -2.74
CA THR A 363 4.74 -24.45 -3.45
C THR A 363 3.51 -25.14 -4.04
N PRO A 364 3.61 -25.70 -5.28
CA PRO A 364 2.54 -26.49 -5.85
C PRO A 364 2.14 -27.68 -4.97
N GLY A 365 3.13 -28.39 -4.42
CA GLY A 365 2.88 -29.52 -3.54
C GLY A 365 2.51 -29.09 -2.12
N ILE A 366 1.49 -29.72 -1.53
CA ILE A 366 1.21 -29.67 -0.09
C ILE A 366 2.34 -30.39 0.65
N ASN A 367 2.90 -29.77 1.67
CA ASN A 367 3.97 -30.33 2.49
C ASN A 367 3.41 -31.28 3.59
N LYS A 368 4.32 -31.92 4.35
CA LYS A 368 3.97 -32.88 5.42
C LYS A 368 3.13 -32.29 6.55
N ASP A 369 3.14 -30.98 6.74
CA ASP A 369 2.43 -30.26 7.78
C ASP A 369 1.07 -29.72 7.26
N ALA A 370 0.60 -30.22 6.12
CA ALA A 370 -0.61 -29.81 5.43
C ALA A 370 -0.64 -28.31 5.08
N GLY A 371 0.50 -27.76 4.73
CA GLY A 371 0.72 -26.38 4.29
C GLY A 371 1.42 -26.33 2.94
N ARG A 372 1.85 -25.12 2.56
CA ARG A 372 2.70 -24.85 1.40
C ARG A 372 3.83 -23.93 1.79
N ASP A 373 5.02 -24.20 1.26
CA ASP A 373 6.20 -23.39 1.51
C ASP A 373 6.31 -22.21 0.53
N HIS A 374 7.33 -21.34 0.71
CA HIS A 374 7.55 -20.18 -0.15
C HIS A 374 7.87 -20.59 -1.59
N TRP A 375 7.25 -19.90 -2.56
CA TRP A 375 7.45 -20.19 -3.98
C TRP A 375 7.42 -18.92 -4.83
N PRO A 376 8.59 -18.29 -5.08
CA PRO A 376 8.65 -17.07 -5.88
C PRO A 376 8.60 -17.32 -7.38
N ASN A 377 8.76 -18.57 -7.83
CA ASN A 377 8.86 -18.92 -9.24
C ASN A 377 7.58 -18.58 -10.02
N VAL A 378 6.41 -18.77 -9.39
CA VAL A 378 5.16 -18.31 -9.97
C VAL A 378 4.14 -17.96 -8.87
N TYR A 379 3.38 -16.88 -9.12
CA TYR A 379 2.25 -16.46 -8.27
C TYR A 379 1.27 -15.57 -9.04
N SER A 380 0.22 -15.11 -8.37
CA SER A 380 -0.81 -14.30 -9.00
C SER A 380 -0.88 -12.90 -8.41
N THR A 381 -1.12 -11.93 -9.28
CA THR A 381 -1.49 -10.56 -8.94
C THR A 381 -2.79 -10.22 -9.65
N VAL A 382 -3.69 -9.49 -8.99
CA VAL A 382 -4.95 -9.09 -9.57
C VAL A 382 -5.02 -7.57 -9.67
N LEU A 383 -5.40 -7.10 -10.85
CA LEU A 383 -5.62 -5.69 -11.15
C LEU A 383 -7.10 -5.45 -11.40
N ALA A 384 -7.62 -4.29 -10.98
CA ALA A 384 -8.96 -3.83 -11.34
C ALA A 384 -8.98 -2.32 -11.55
N GLY A 385 -9.71 -1.83 -12.52
CA GLY A 385 -9.85 -0.40 -12.76
C GLY A 385 -8.61 0.30 -13.30
N GLY A 386 -8.56 1.63 -13.21
CA GLY A 386 -7.44 2.44 -13.73
C GLY A 386 -7.22 2.28 -15.24
N GLY A 387 -8.26 1.94 -16.02
CA GLY A 387 -8.16 1.63 -17.44
C GLY A 387 -7.65 0.23 -17.77
N VAL A 388 -7.53 -0.66 -16.79
CA VAL A 388 -7.19 -2.08 -17.02
C VAL A 388 -8.42 -2.83 -17.51
N ARG A 389 -8.24 -3.67 -18.55
CA ARG A 389 -9.31 -4.51 -19.10
C ARG A 389 -9.74 -5.57 -18.08
N GLY A 390 -11.01 -5.54 -17.69
CA GLY A 390 -11.62 -6.56 -16.84
C GLY A 390 -12.04 -7.82 -17.58
N GLY A 391 -12.32 -8.89 -16.83
CA GLY A 391 -12.77 -10.18 -17.37
C GLY A 391 -11.69 -10.96 -18.11
N VAL A 392 -10.40 -10.72 -17.81
CA VAL A 392 -9.29 -11.35 -18.52
C VAL A 392 -8.29 -12.03 -17.59
N VAL A 393 -7.64 -13.05 -18.10
CA VAL A 393 -6.44 -13.66 -17.50
C VAL A 393 -5.23 -13.27 -18.34
N TYR A 394 -4.22 -12.68 -17.71
CA TYR A 394 -2.97 -12.31 -18.36
C TYR A 394 -1.87 -13.30 -17.98
N GLY A 395 -1.23 -13.90 -19.00
CA GLY A 395 -0.25 -14.95 -18.79
C GLY A 395 -0.84 -16.22 -18.18
N ALA A 396 -0.01 -17.22 -18.00
CA ALA A 396 -0.40 -18.49 -17.41
C ALA A 396 0.76 -19.12 -16.64
N SER A 397 0.45 -19.84 -15.58
CA SER A 397 1.35 -20.82 -14.97
C SER A 397 1.21 -22.17 -15.68
N ASP A 398 2.16 -23.07 -15.44
CA ASP A 398 2.12 -24.42 -15.96
C ASP A 398 0.97 -25.25 -15.35
N SER A 399 0.82 -26.48 -15.82
CA SER A 399 -0.26 -27.39 -15.38
C SER A 399 -0.23 -27.73 -13.89
N LYS A 400 0.90 -27.48 -13.22
CA LYS A 400 1.11 -27.71 -11.79
C LYS A 400 1.10 -26.42 -10.98
N GLY A 401 1.11 -25.24 -11.61
CA GLY A 401 1.29 -23.98 -10.92
C GLY A 401 2.71 -23.80 -10.35
N GLY A 402 3.71 -24.37 -11.03
CA GLY A 402 5.11 -24.35 -10.58
C GLY A 402 5.94 -23.25 -11.21
N GLU A 403 5.73 -22.97 -12.49
CA GLU A 403 6.51 -22.01 -13.28
C GLU A 403 5.58 -21.22 -14.21
N PRO A 404 5.99 -20.03 -14.67
CA PRO A 404 5.28 -19.34 -15.74
C PRO A 404 5.36 -20.14 -17.05
N ALA A 405 4.22 -20.38 -17.70
CA ALA A 405 4.12 -21.06 -18.99
C ALA A 405 3.88 -20.07 -20.14
N ASP A 406 3.31 -18.92 -19.86
CA ASP A 406 3.04 -17.85 -20.84
C ASP A 406 3.24 -16.49 -20.21
N ARG A 407 3.83 -15.57 -20.95
CA ARG A 407 4.02 -14.13 -20.58
C ARG A 407 4.42 -13.94 -19.13
N PRO A 408 5.64 -14.31 -18.71
CA PRO A 408 6.12 -14.07 -17.37
C PRO A 408 6.10 -12.58 -17.04
N VAL A 409 5.64 -12.24 -15.82
CA VAL A 409 5.53 -10.86 -15.32
C VAL A 409 6.34 -10.70 -14.06
N THR A 410 7.13 -9.65 -13.98
CA THR A 410 7.92 -9.33 -12.79
C THR A 410 7.23 -8.25 -11.93
N PRO A 411 7.57 -8.11 -10.65
CA PRO A 411 7.14 -6.98 -9.84
C PRO A 411 7.48 -5.61 -10.46
N ALA A 412 8.62 -5.50 -11.16
CA ALA A 412 8.99 -4.28 -11.86
C ALA A 412 7.99 -3.92 -12.97
N ASP A 413 7.43 -4.89 -13.69
CA ASP A 413 6.42 -4.67 -14.73
C ASP A 413 5.08 -4.20 -14.12
N VAL A 414 4.68 -4.81 -13.00
CA VAL A 414 3.48 -4.35 -12.27
C VAL A 414 3.67 -2.92 -11.79
N LEU A 415 4.83 -2.58 -11.21
CA LEU A 415 5.08 -1.21 -10.73
C LEU A 415 5.25 -0.21 -11.88
N ALA A 416 5.86 -0.60 -13.01
CA ALA A 416 5.85 0.23 -14.21
C ALA A 416 4.42 0.55 -14.65
N THR A 417 3.52 -0.43 -14.58
CA THR A 417 2.10 -0.25 -14.89
C THR A 417 1.43 0.67 -13.84
N VAL A 418 1.70 0.49 -12.55
CA VAL A 418 1.19 1.38 -11.48
C VAL A 418 1.63 2.82 -11.71
N TYR A 419 2.92 3.05 -12.00
CA TYR A 419 3.43 4.40 -12.26
C TYR A 419 2.79 5.03 -13.50
N ASP A 420 2.69 4.29 -14.60
CA ASP A 420 2.01 4.74 -15.81
C ASP A 420 0.56 5.16 -15.52
N ARG A 421 -0.17 4.32 -14.77
CA ARG A 421 -1.56 4.63 -14.36
C ARG A 421 -1.66 5.84 -13.41
N LEU A 422 -0.63 6.14 -12.65
CA LEU A 422 -0.53 7.34 -11.83
C LEU A 422 -0.04 8.59 -12.61
N GLY A 423 0.20 8.45 -13.91
CA GLY A 423 0.70 9.51 -14.77
C GLY A 423 2.19 9.81 -14.59
N ILE A 424 2.96 8.84 -14.12
CA ILE A 424 4.42 8.94 -13.95
C ILE A 424 5.06 8.01 -14.99
N ALA A 425 5.88 8.56 -15.87
CA ALA A 425 6.61 7.73 -16.85
C ALA A 425 7.56 6.76 -16.12
N PRO A 426 7.50 5.44 -16.35
CA PRO A 426 8.38 4.48 -15.67
C PRO A 426 9.86 4.75 -15.88
N LYS A 427 10.23 5.41 -16.97
CA LYS A 427 11.62 5.82 -17.29
C LYS A 427 12.04 7.15 -16.63
N THR A 428 11.20 7.72 -15.76
CA THR A 428 11.56 8.91 -14.98
C THR A 428 12.84 8.67 -14.20
N GLU A 429 13.77 9.64 -14.25
CA GLU A 429 15.01 9.58 -13.48
C GLU A 429 14.79 10.18 -12.08
N LEU A 430 15.14 9.42 -11.06
CA LEU A 430 15.31 9.88 -9.69
C LEU A 430 16.79 10.18 -9.42
N ARG A 431 17.07 10.90 -8.35
CA ARG A 431 18.43 11.14 -7.89
C ARG A 431 18.65 10.49 -6.53
N ASP A 432 19.71 9.69 -6.42
CA ASP A 432 20.13 9.14 -5.14
C ASP A 432 20.88 10.17 -4.28
N ARG A 433 21.31 9.77 -3.10
CA ARG A 433 22.06 10.62 -2.15
C ARG A 433 23.40 11.12 -2.69
N LEU A 434 23.98 10.43 -3.68
CA LEU A 434 25.20 10.83 -4.37
C LEU A 434 24.92 11.62 -5.64
N ASN A 435 23.68 12.02 -5.85
CA ASN A 435 23.19 12.72 -7.04
C ASN A 435 23.33 11.93 -8.34
N ARG A 436 23.40 10.59 -8.26
CA ARG A 436 23.46 9.72 -9.44
C ARG A 436 22.04 9.53 -9.98
N PRO A 437 21.85 9.58 -11.31
CA PRO A 437 20.56 9.29 -11.91
C PRO A 437 20.24 7.80 -11.76
N ILE A 438 19.04 7.49 -11.28
CA ILE A 438 18.51 6.14 -11.16
C ILE A 438 17.15 6.14 -11.83
N GLN A 439 16.94 5.22 -12.76
CA GLN A 439 15.66 5.05 -13.42
C GLN A 439 14.62 4.53 -12.42
N LEU A 440 13.39 5.08 -12.47
CA LEU A 440 12.31 4.73 -11.54
C LEU A 440 11.90 3.25 -11.64
N SER A 441 11.81 2.70 -12.84
CA SER A 441 11.51 1.29 -13.05
C SER A 441 12.20 0.75 -14.29
N ASP A 442 12.77 -0.46 -14.17
CA ASP A 442 13.30 -1.24 -15.30
C ASP A 442 12.20 -2.09 -15.97
N GLY A 443 11.00 -2.14 -15.39
CA GLY A 443 9.88 -2.91 -15.89
C GLY A 443 9.24 -2.33 -17.15
N THR A 444 8.44 -3.15 -17.78
CA THR A 444 7.63 -2.82 -18.95
C THR A 444 6.18 -2.65 -18.54
N VAL A 445 5.51 -1.58 -19.01
CA VAL A 445 4.07 -1.41 -18.79
C VAL A 445 3.33 -2.57 -19.45
N LEU A 446 2.46 -3.24 -18.69
CA LEU A 446 1.71 -4.40 -19.15
C LEU A 446 0.65 -3.96 -20.17
N ASP A 447 0.52 -4.76 -21.25
CA ASP A 447 -0.56 -4.60 -22.23
C ASP A 447 -1.85 -5.24 -21.68
N VAL A 448 -2.47 -4.55 -20.74
CA VAL A 448 -3.71 -4.98 -20.04
C VAL A 448 -4.85 -3.97 -20.23
N CYS A 449 -4.78 -3.12 -21.25
CA CYS A 449 -5.76 -2.07 -21.53
C CYS A 449 -6.63 -2.39 -22.72
#